data_acfebe182fd562c68953117a516cc2a3
#
_entry.id   acfebe182fd562c68953117a516cc2a3
#
_cell.length_a   1.000
_cell.length_b   1.000
_cell.length_c   1.000
_cell.angle_alpha   90.00
_cell.angle_beta   90.00
_cell.angle_gamma   90.00
#
_symmetry.space_group_name_H-M   'P 1'
#
loop_
_entity.id
_entity.type
_entity.pdbx_description
1 polymer ?
#
loop_
_entity_poly.entity_id
_entity_poly.type
_entity_poly.pdbx_seq_one_letter_code
_entity_poly.pdbx_strand_id
1 'polypeptide(L)' 'MNPRAKFAKVLSGFKIEVEFSNGEVRQFDVTPLLSYPVYQSLKSRTYFEKIFVSQGIVQWPNEEDISPDLLYMDSQAVA' A
#
# COMPACT_ATOMS: atom_id res chain seq x y z
N MET A 1 6.33 -4.42 17.55
CA MET A 1 6.68 -3.96 16.20
C MET A 1 5.77 -4.62 15.18
N ASN A 2 5.22 -3.86 14.26
CA ASN A 2 4.33 -4.42 13.24
C ASN A 2 5.15 -5.14 12.16
N PRO A 3 4.56 -6.13 11.49
CA PRO A 3 5.25 -6.82 10.40
C PRO A 3 5.49 -5.87 9.23
N ARG A 4 6.46 -6.21 8.41
CA ARG A 4 6.78 -5.46 7.21
C ARG A 4 6.07 -6.07 6.00
N ALA A 5 5.93 -5.29 4.94
CA ALA A 5 5.32 -5.78 3.71
C ALA A 5 6.26 -6.75 3.00
N LYS A 6 5.66 -7.74 2.34
CA LYS A 6 6.38 -8.72 1.54
C LYS A 6 5.99 -8.61 0.07
N PHE A 7 4.69 -8.53 -0.20
CA PHE A 7 4.15 -8.35 -1.55
C PHE A 7 3.01 -7.34 -1.50
N ALA A 8 2.77 -6.66 -2.61
CA ALA A 8 1.63 -5.77 -2.76
C ALA A 8 1.08 -5.90 -4.16
N LYS A 9 -0.25 -5.81 -4.30
CA LYS A 9 -0.90 -5.76 -5.61
C LYS A 9 -2.10 -4.83 -5.55
N VAL A 10 -2.46 -4.29 -6.70
CA VAL A 10 -3.57 -3.36 -6.84
C VAL A 10 -4.86 -4.15 -6.99
N LEU A 11 -5.90 -3.68 -6.31
CA LEU A 11 -7.25 -4.19 -6.46
C LEU A 11 -8.08 -3.15 -7.24
N SER A 12 -9.39 -3.37 -7.34
CA SER A 12 -10.28 -2.40 -7.98
C SER A 12 -10.30 -1.09 -7.20
N GLY A 13 -10.55 0.02 -7.89
CA GLY A 13 -10.50 1.34 -7.27
C GLY A 13 -9.08 1.68 -6.84
N PHE A 14 -8.95 2.27 -5.66
CA PHE A 14 -7.63 2.59 -5.09
C PHE A 14 -7.33 1.75 -3.86
N LYS A 15 -7.72 0.49 -3.91
CA LYS A 15 -7.38 -0.48 -2.87
C LYS A 15 -6.19 -1.30 -3.26
N ILE A 16 -5.41 -1.70 -2.27
CA ILE A 16 -4.28 -2.59 -2.47
C ILE A 16 -4.40 -3.78 -1.51
N GLU A 17 -3.83 -4.90 -1.91
CA GLU A 17 -3.73 -6.06 -1.05
C GLU A 17 -2.26 -6.26 -0.73
N VAL A 18 -1.94 -6.45 0.53
CA VAL A 18 -0.56 -6.57 0.99
C VAL A 18 -0.42 -7.86 1.78
N GLU A 19 0.57 -8.65 1.43
CA GLU A 19 0.99 -9.78 2.25
C GLU A 19 2.15 -9.31 3.12
N PHE A 20 2.02 -9.55 4.43
CA PHE A 20 3.02 -9.15 5.40
C PHE A 20 3.96 -10.28 5.75
N SER A 21 5.09 -9.95 6.35
CA SER A 21 6.13 -10.91 6.69
C SER A 21 5.69 -12.01 7.67
N ASN A 22 4.61 -11.76 8.41
CA ASN A 22 4.04 -12.76 9.32
C ASN A 22 3.02 -13.67 8.63
N GLY A 23 2.84 -13.55 7.32
CA GLY A 23 1.91 -14.35 6.54
C GLY A 23 0.51 -13.79 6.43
N GLU A 24 0.18 -12.72 7.15
CA GLU A 24 -1.13 -12.10 7.03
C GLU A 24 -1.30 -11.42 5.69
N VAL A 25 -2.51 -11.53 5.12
CA VAL A 25 -2.91 -10.81 3.92
C VAL A 25 -3.97 -9.80 4.32
N ARG A 26 -3.76 -8.53 4.02
CA ARG A 26 -4.65 -7.46 4.44
C ARG A 26 -4.94 -6.54 3.26
N GLN A 27 -6.07 -5.85 3.31
CA GLN A 27 -6.45 -4.88 2.29
C GLN A 27 -6.44 -3.48 2.88
N PHE A 28 -5.94 -2.54 2.09
CA PHE A 28 -5.81 -1.15 2.52
C PHE A 28 -6.41 -0.24 1.44
N ASP A 29 -7.25 0.69 1.85
CA ASP A 29 -7.85 1.67 0.94
C ASP A 29 -6.98 2.92 0.91
N VAL A 30 -6.36 3.17 -0.23
CA VAL A 30 -5.48 4.33 -0.41
C VAL A 30 -6.27 5.62 -0.64
N THR A 31 -7.56 5.51 -0.95
CA THR A 31 -8.38 6.69 -1.27
C THR A 31 -8.24 7.84 -0.27
N PRO A 32 -8.27 7.61 1.05
CA PRO A 32 -8.12 8.73 1.99
C PRO A 32 -6.79 9.47 1.88
N LEU A 33 -5.74 8.81 1.38
CA LEU A 33 -4.43 9.43 1.25
C LEU A 33 -4.33 10.33 0.02
N LEU A 34 -5.23 10.15 -0.96
CA LEU A 34 -5.15 10.86 -2.23
C LEU A 34 -5.41 12.36 -2.09
N SER A 35 -5.94 12.81 -0.98
CA SER A 35 -6.12 14.24 -0.71
C SER A 35 -4.81 14.94 -0.31
N TYR A 36 -3.78 14.18 0.07
CA TYR A 36 -2.50 14.76 0.46
C TYR A 36 -1.63 15.02 -0.77
N PRO A 37 -0.96 16.18 -0.83
CA PRO A 37 -0.14 16.52 -2.02
C PRO A 37 0.88 15.46 -2.40
N VAL A 38 1.50 14.81 -1.43
CA VAL A 38 2.55 13.81 -1.68
C VAL A 38 2.01 12.61 -2.45
N TYR A 39 0.71 12.32 -2.35
CA TYR A 39 0.10 11.16 -3.00
C TYR A 39 -0.72 11.49 -4.24
N GLN A 40 -0.66 12.73 -4.73
CA GLN A 40 -1.48 13.15 -5.88
C GLN A 40 -1.21 12.32 -7.14
N SER A 41 0.04 11.90 -7.34
CA SER A 41 0.41 11.07 -8.49
C SER A 41 -0.35 9.76 -8.53
N LEU A 42 -0.77 9.25 -7.39
CA LEU A 42 -1.47 7.97 -7.29
C LEU A 42 -2.89 8.04 -7.84
N LYS A 43 -3.41 9.22 -8.10
CA LYS A 43 -4.72 9.37 -8.75
C LYS A 43 -4.72 8.84 -10.18
N SER A 44 -3.55 8.80 -10.82
CA SER A 44 -3.41 8.17 -12.13
C SER A 44 -3.42 6.66 -11.95
N ARG A 45 -4.39 5.98 -12.51
CA ARG A 45 -4.50 4.52 -12.40
C ARG A 45 -3.25 3.82 -12.94
N THR A 46 -2.74 4.30 -14.07
CA THR A 46 -1.54 3.74 -14.68
C THR A 46 -0.34 3.83 -13.73
N TYR A 47 -0.18 4.97 -13.08
CA TYR A 47 0.91 5.15 -12.12
C TYR A 47 0.68 4.32 -10.85
N PHE A 48 -0.56 4.29 -10.36
CA PHE A 48 -0.92 3.53 -9.16
C PHE A 48 -0.54 2.06 -9.32
N GLU A 49 -0.69 1.52 -10.52
CA GLU A 49 -0.39 0.12 -10.80
C GLU A 49 1.11 -0.19 -10.80
N LYS A 50 1.96 0.83 -10.71
CA LYS A 50 3.41 0.62 -10.63
C LYS A 50 3.91 0.36 -9.21
N ILE A 51 3.00 0.08 -8.29
CA ILE A 51 3.30 -0.25 -6.91
C ILE A 51 4.32 -1.38 -6.81
N PHE A 52 5.22 -1.29 -5.83
CA PHE A 52 6.16 -2.37 -5.54
C PHE A 52 6.54 -2.32 -4.07
N VAL A 53 7.20 -3.39 -3.61
CA VAL A 53 7.71 -3.48 -2.24
C VAL A 53 9.22 -3.55 -2.32
N SER A 54 9.89 -2.71 -1.53
CA SER A 54 11.33 -2.74 -1.38
C SER A 54 11.66 -2.56 0.09
N GLN A 55 12.47 -3.44 0.63
CA GLN A 55 12.91 -3.40 2.03
C GLN A 55 11.72 -3.36 3.01
N GLY A 56 10.66 -4.07 2.67
CA GLY A 56 9.49 -4.17 3.54
C GLY A 56 8.55 -2.98 3.46
N ILE A 57 8.73 -2.08 2.50
CA ILE A 57 7.96 -0.86 2.37
C ILE A 57 7.23 -0.83 1.04
N VAL A 58 5.91 -0.62 1.08
CA VAL A 58 5.09 -0.42 -0.11
C VAL A 58 5.39 0.97 -0.66
N GLN A 59 5.71 1.05 -1.94
CA GLN A 59 6.12 2.31 -2.54
C GLN A 59 5.88 2.35 -4.04
N TRP A 60 6.06 3.54 -4.61
CA TRP A 60 5.92 3.81 -6.04
C TRP A 60 7.20 4.44 -6.57
N PRO A 61 7.39 4.47 -7.90
CA PRO A 61 8.69 4.88 -8.49
C PRO A 61 9.18 6.29 -8.12
N ASN A 62 8.28 7.25 -7.88
CA ASN A 62 8.67 8.61 -7.52
C ASN A 62 8.80 8.80 -6.01
N GLU A 63 9.08 7.74 -5.28
CA GLU A 63 9.39 7.74 -3.84
C GLU A 63 8.19 7.93 -2.92
N GLU A 64 6.96 7.92 -3.44
CA GLU A 64 5.80 7.83 -2.55
C GLU A 64 5.87 6.48 -1.82
N ASP A 65 5.65 6.50 -0.53
CA ASP A 65 5.64 5.27 0.24
C ASP A 65 4.58 5.32 1.34
N ILE A 66 4.24 4.15 1.86
CA ILE A 66 3.33 4.03 2.99
C ILE A 66 4.08 3.27 4.07
N SER A 67 4.17 3.88 5.25
CA SER A 67 4.84 3.27 6.39
C SER A 67 4.24 1.89 6.68
N PRO A 68 5.05 0.86 6.96
CA PRO A 68 4.52 -0.45 7.33
C PRO A 68 3.59 -0.40 8.53
N ASP A 69 3.87 0.48 9.49
CA ASP A 69 3.03 0.61 10.68
C ASP A 69 1.64 1.15 10.32
N LEU A 70 1.59 2.23 9.55
CA LEU A 70 0.31 2.79 9.10
C LEU A 70 -0.46 1.76 8.28
N LEU A 71 0.23 1.12 7.34
CA LEU A 71 -0.39 0.15 6.44
C LEU A 71 -0.99 -1.01 7.22
N TYR A 72 -0.25 -1.56 8.18
CA TYR A 72 -0.72 -2.70 8.96
C TYR A 72 -1.88 -2.32 9.86
N MET A 73 -1.77 -1.20 10.58
CA MET A 73 -2.77 -0.82 11.58
C MET A 73 -4.08 -0.34 10.96
N ASP A 74 -4.02 0.28 9.78
CA ASP A 74 -5.21 0.81 9.12
C ASP A 74 -5.78 -0.12 8.06
N SER A 75 -5.17 -1.26 7.83
CA SER A 75 -5.68 -2.25 6.88
C SER A 75 -6.64 -3.22 7.57
N GLN A 76 -7.38 -3.97 6.74
CA GLN A 76 -8.32 -4.96 7.21
C GLN A 76 -7.87 -6.34 6.78
N ALA A 77 -7.93 -7.30 7.70
CA ALA A 77 -7.59 -8.67 7.39
C ALA A 77 -8.54 -9.22 6.34
N VAL A 78 -7.99 -9.98 5.40
CA VAL A 78 -8.78 -10.70 4.42
C VAL A 78 -9.23 -12.00 5.06
N ALA A 79 -10.52 -12.20 5.13
CA ALA A 79 -11.10 -13.39 5.76
C ALA A 79 -10.83 -14.66 4.96
#